data_90b27469e8790b17f6ecc57f696802a3
#
_entry.id   90b27469e8790b17f6ecc57f696802a3
#
_cell.length_a   1.000
_cell.length_b   1.000
_cell.length_c   1.000
_cell.angle_alpha   90.00
_cell.angle_beta   90.00
_cell.angle_gamma   90.00
#
_symmetry.space_group_name_H-M   'P 1'
#
loop_
_entity.id
_entity.type
_entity.pdbx_description
1 polymer ?
#
loop_
_entity_poly.entity_id
_entity_poly.type
_entity_poly.pdbx_seq_one_letter_code
_entity_poly.pdbx_strand_id
1 'polypeptide(L)'
;MSIEENAVHAGNSFSPMLISDADFQRMVTFVKSNYGIDLSRKRQLITGRLSPTIRKMGYSSFSDFVAHLLEKKDADEITMILNKLTTNYTFFMREQEHLEYFRQRIIPDLIRRHQRDKVLSIWSAGCSSGEEPYNITMYLFDYLGAQARQWDTRILATDISANALASAKKGIYELPETMPADW
;
A
#
# COMPACT_ATOMS: atom_id res chain seq x y z
N MET A 1 -52.89 7.47 -19.36
CA MET A 1 -52.02 8.62 -19.06
C MET A 1 -50.77 8.10 -18.42
N SER A 2 -49.77 7.90 -19.25
CA SER A 2 -48.47 7.33 -18.86
C SER A 2 -47.56 8.47 -18.46
N ILE A 3 -46.99 8.40 -17.27
CA ILE A 3 -45.96 9.34 -16.82
C ILE A 3 -44.62 8.60 -16.96
N GLU A 4 -43.84 9.00 -17.95
CA GLU A 4 -42.48 8.60 -18.19
C GLU A 4 -41.57 9.23 -17.12
N GLU A 5 -40.99 8.41 -16.26
CA GLU A 5 -39.87 8.80 -15.42
C GLU A 5 -38.57 8.72 -16.24
N ASN A 6 -38.15 9.87 -16.79
CA ASN A 6 -36.81 10.04 -17.33
C ASN A 6 -35.85 10.28 -16.18
N ALA A 7 -35.27 9.19 -15.65
CA ALA A 7 -34.09 9.27 -14.79
C ALA A 7 -32.85 9.52 -15.68
N VAL A 8 -32.49 10.78 -15.85
CA VAL A 8 -31.21 11.17 -16.45
C VAL A 8 -30.07 10.76 -15.53
N HIS A 9 -29.46 9.61 -15.82
CA HIS A 9 -28.16 9.27 -15.30
C HIS A 9 -27.13 10.18 -15.97
N ALA A 10 -26.82 11.31 -15.34
CA ALA A 10 -25.64 12.10 -15.66
C ALA A 10 -24.39 11.30 -15.24
N GLY A 11 -24.00 10.36 -16.07
CA GLY A 11 -22.71 9.69 -15.99
C GLY A 11 -21.63 10.72 -16.28
N ASN A 12 -20.95 11.18 -15.22
CA ASN A 12 -19.76 12.01 -15.34
C ASN A 12 -18.66 11.15 -15.97
N SER A 13 -18.61 11.10 -17.32
CA SER A 13 -17.59 10.39 -18.08
C SER A 13 -16.28 11.17 -17.93
N PHE A 14 -15.55 10.88 -16.87
CA PHE A 14 -14.22 11.40 -16.63
C PHE A 14 -13.24 10.80 -17.64
N SER A 15 -13.08 11.46 -18.79
CA SER A 15 -12.01 11.09 -19.72
C SER A 15 -10.64 11.40 -19.09
N PRO A 16 -9.71 10.45 -19.05
CA PRO A 16 -8.36 10.69 -18.57
C PRO A 16 -7.68 11.80 -19.38
N MET A 17 -6.90 12.65 -18.71
CA MET A 17 -6.06 13.63 -19.42
C MET A 17 -4.95 12.88 -20.16
N LEU A 18 -4.65 13.31 -21.38
CA LEU A 18 -3.54 12.75 -22.14
C LEU A 18 -2.19 13.22 -21.56
N ILE A 19 -1.24 12.30 -21.49
CA ILE A 19 0.16 12.59 -21.14
C ILE A 19 1.02 12.36 -22.39
N SER A 20 1.87 13.32 -22.73
CA SER A 20 2.84 13.16 -23.82
C SER A 20 3.90 12.09 -23.49
N ASP A 21 4.55 11.53 -24.50
CA ASP A 21 5.66 10.57 -24.28
C ASP A 21 6.80 11.21 -23.50
N ALA A 22 7.11 12.45 -23.81
CA ALA A 22 8.18 13.20 -23.13
C ALA A 22 7.86 13.40 -21.65
N ASP A 23 6.66 13.85 -21.30
CA ASP A 23 6.27 14.08 -19.91
C ASP A 23 6.14 12.77 -19.13
N PHE A 24 5.63 11.71 -19.78
CA PHE A 24 5.61 10.38 -19.20
C PHE A 24 7.01 9.91 -18.82
N GLN A 25 7.97 10.02 -19.73
CA GLN A 25 9.37 9.64 -19.45
C GLN A 25 10.00 10.48 -18.34
N ARG A 26 9.78 11.81 -18.35
CA ARG A 26 10.26 12.69 -17.29
C ARG A 26 9.73 12.28 -15.92
N MET A 27 8.43 12.02 -15.83
CA MET A 27 7.77 11.60 -14.59
C MET A 27 8.25 10.21 -14.13
N VAL A 28 8.33 9.23 -15.02
CA VAL A 28 8.84 7.88 -14.71
C VAL A 28 10.27 7.93 -14.22
N THR A 29 11.14 8.70 -14.90
CA THR A 29 12.53 8.87 -14.50
C THR A 29 12.64 9.51 -13.13
N PHE A 30 11.86 10.56 -12.87
CA PHE A 30 11.84 11.23 -11.56
C PHE A 30 11.44 10.27 -10.43
N VAL A 31 10.33 9.55 -10.60
CA VAL A 31 9.83 8.60 -9.59
C VAL A 31 10.80 7.45 -9.37
N LYS A 32 11.36 6.89 -10.44
CA LYS A 32 12.34 5.79 -10.35
C LYS A 32 13.62 6.20 -9.67
N SER A 33 14.20 7.35 -10.04
CA SER A 33 15.48 7.81 -9.50
C SER A 33 15.41 8.25 -8.04
N ASN A 34 14.29 8.80 -7.59
CA ASN A 34 14.16 9.33 -6.24
C ASN A 34 13.49 8.33 -5.26
N TYR A 35 12.64 7.43 -5.76
CA TYR A 35 11.81 6.56 -4.92
C TYR A 35 11.91 5.07 -5.27
N GLY A 36 12.71 4.71 -6.28
CA GLY A 36 12.93 3.31 -6.66
C GLY A 36 11.73 2.63 -7.35
N ILE A 37 10.63 3.37 -7.64
CA ILE A 37 9.41 2.81 -8.21
C ILE A 37 9.46 2.86 -9.73
N ASP A 38 9.45 1.68 -10.38
CA ASP A 38 9.40 1.59 -11.84
C ASP A 38 7.97 1.63 -12.37
N LEU A 39 7.62 2.74 -13.00
CA LEU A 39 6.32 2.99 -13.61
C LEU A 39 6.38 2.96 -15.15
N SER A 40 7.48 2.51 -15.75
CA SER A 40 7.72 2.58 -17.21
C SER A 40 6.65 1.88 -18.04
N ARG A 41 5.96 0.88 -17.50
CA ARG A 41 4.87 0.14 -18.15
C ARG A 41 3.48 0.49 -17.60
N LYS A 42 3.36 1.58 -16.83
CA LYS A 42 2.14 1.90 -16.07
C LYS A 42 1.47 3.21 -16.53
N ARG A 43 1.57 3.56 -17.83
CA ARG A 43 1.00 4.81 -18.38
C ARG A 43 -0.50 4.96 -18.06
N GLN A 44 -1.30 3.93 -18.30
CA GLN A 44 -2.74 3.95 -18.05
C GLN A 44 -3.06 4.15 -16.55
N LEU A 45 -2.26 3.52 -15.68
CA LEU A 45 -2.39 3.68 -14.23
C LEU A 45 -2.09 5.14 -13.83
N ILE A 46 -1.03 5.73 -14.36
CA ILE A 46 -0.66 7.13 -14.10
C ILE A 46 -1.78 8.06 -14.56
N THR A 47 -2.22 7.95 -15.81
CA THR A 47 -3.26 8.83 -16.36
C THR A 47 -4.58 8.67 -15.63
N GLY A 48 -5.01 7.43 -15.37
CA GLY A 48 -6.27 7.14 -14.68
C GLY A 48 -6.29 7.65 -13.24
N ARG A 49 -5.20 7.44 -12.49
CA ARG A 49 -5.16 7.82 -11.07
C ARG A 49 -4.86 9.29 -10.83
N LEU A 50 -4.05 9.91 -11.68
CA LEU A 50 -3.65 11.31 -11.47
C LEU A 50 -4.56 12.32 -12.17
N SER A 51 -5.22 12.01 -13.30
CA SER A 51 -6.07 12.97 -14.00
C SER A 51 -7.09 13.67 -13.11
N PRO A 52 -7.86 12.98 -12.25
CA PRO A 52 -8.79 13.65 -11.35
C PRO A 52 -8.09 14.59 -10.36
N THR A 53 -6.93 14.19 -9.86
CA THR A 53 -6.16 14.96 -8.90
C THR A 53 -5.55 16.20 -9.53
N ILE A 54 -4.93 16.07 -10.70
CA ILE A 54 -4.34 17.16 -11.49
C ILE A 54 -5.40 18.25 -11.79
N ARG A 55 -6.60 17.83 -12.21
CA ARG A 55 -7.72 18.78 -12.44
C ARG A 55 -8.15 19.48 -11.15
N LYS A 56 -8.26 18.73 -10.04
CA LYS A 56 -8.63 19.30 -8.75
C LYS A 56 -7.60 20.33 -8.25
N MET A 57 -6.34 20.16 -8.60
CA MET A 57 -5.26 21.11 -8.33
C MET A 57 -5.26 22.33 -9.27
N GLY A 58 -6.13 22.35 -10.27
CA GLY A 58 -6.29 23.48 -11.20
C GLY A 58 -5.40 23.43 -12.44
N TYR A 59 -4.66 22.33 -12.68
CA TYR A 59 -3.87 22.20 -13.90
C TYR A 59 -4.75 21.81 -15.09
N SER A 60 -4.49 22.45 -16.23
CA SER A 60 -5.21 22.19 -17.48
C SER A 60 -4.61 21.02 -18.28
N SER A 61 -3.36 20.67 -18.04
CA SER A 61 -2.65 19.60 -18.74
C SER A 61 -1.70 18.81 -17.83
N PHE A 62 -1.35 17.58 -18.26
CA PHE A 62 -0.24 16.83 -17.63
C PHE A 62 1.10 17.56 -17.77
N SER A 63 1.31 18.27 -18.87
CA SER A 63 2.57 18.98 -19.11
C SER A 63 2.82 20.06 -18.08
N ASP A 64 1.80 20.88 -17.78
CA ASP A 64 1.88 21.94 -16.76
C ASP A 64 2.15 21.33 -15.37
N PHE A 65 1.44 20.27 -15.05
CA PHE A 65 1.61 19.56 -13.79
C PHE A 65 3.03 18.95 -13.65
N VAL A 66 3.51 18.23 -14.68
CA VAL A 66 4.84 17.60 -14.65
C VAL A 66 5.96 18.67 -14.59
N ALA A 67 5.80 19.78 -15.30
CA ALA A 67 6.74 20.88 -15.22
C ALA A 67 6.80 21.46 -13.79
N HIS A 68 5.66 21.72 -13.18
CA HIS A 68 5.56 22.21 -11.80
C HIS A 68 6.18 21.21 -10.80
N LEU A 69 5.79 19.96 -10.87
CA LEU A 69 6.29 18.91 -9.98
C LEU A 69 7.82 18.80 -10.00
N LEU A 70 8.42 18.84 -11.19
CA LEU A 70 9.86 18.69 -11.35
C LEU A 70 10.64 19.97 -10.96
N GLU A 71 10.00 21.13 -11.05
CA GLU A 71 10.57 22.40 -10.64
C GLU A 71 10.51 22.60 -9.12
N LYS A 72 9.33 22.47 -8.55
CA LYS A 72 9.08 22.79 -7.13
C LYS A 72 9.53 21.68 -6.19
N LYS A 73 9.32 20.41 -6.58
CA LYS A 73 9.64 19.23 -5.77
C LYS A 73 9.08 19.32 -4.35
N ASP A 74 7.85 19.82 -4.24
CA ASP A 74 7.16 19.95 -2.96
C ASP A 74 6.91 18.57 -2.34
N ALA A 75 7.28 18.40 -1.07
CA ALA A 75 7.26 17.11 -0.40
C ALA A 75 5.84 16.57 -0.19
N ASP A 76 4.88 17.45 0.11
CA ASP A 76 3.48 17.05 0.34
C ASP A 76 2.82 16.65 -0.97
N GLU A 77 3.09 17.39 -2.05
CA GLU A 77 2.61 17.07 -3.39
C GLU A 77 3.18 15.73 -3.88
N ILE A 78 4.47 15.52 -3.71
CA ILE A 78 5.13 14.25 -4.05
C ILE A 78 4.53 13.09 -3.24
N THR A 79 4.35 13.26 -1.94
CA THR A 79 3.73 12.25 -1.07
C THR A 79 2.32 11.91 -1.54
N MET A 80 1.52 12.91 -1.90
CA MET A 80 0.18 12.70 -2.46
C MET A 80 0.23 11.91 -3.77
N ILE A 81 1.16 12.24 -4.66
CA ILE A 81 1.35 11.54 -5.94
C ILE A 81 1.75 10.07 -5.71
N LEU A 82 2.72 9.82 -4.85
CA LEU A 82 3.17 8.48 -4.51
C LEU A 82 2.03 7.64 -3.93
N ASN A 83 1.24 8.20 -3.01
CA ASN A 83 0.05 7.55 -2.47
C ASN A 83 -0.98 7.18 -3.57
N LYS A 84 -1.08 7.99 -4.64
CA LYS A 84 -1.96 7.69 -5.78
C LYS A 84 -1.40 6.64 -6.72
N LEU A 85 -0.09 6.58 -6.88
CA LEU A 85 0.58 5.68 -7.82
C LEU A 85 0.89 4.31 -7.25
N THR A 86 1.02 4.20 -5.92
CA THR A 86 1.20 2.91 -5.24
C THR A 86 -0.11 2.11 -5.19
N THR A 87 0.01 0.80 -5.18
CA THR A 87 -1.12 -0.11 -5.03
C THR A 87 -1.03 -0.73 -3.65
N ASN A 88 -1.89 -0.27 -2.75
CA ASN A 88 -1.87 -0.65 -1.34
C ASN A 88 -2.93 -1.73 -1.03
N TYR A 89 -3.27 -2.58 -2.03
CA TYR A 89 -4.23 -3.65 -1.83
C TYR A 89 -3.61 -4.77 -0.98
N THR A 90 -4.14 -4.96 0.20
CA THR A 90 -3.73 -6.01 1.15
C THR A 90 -4.97 -6.48 1.93
N PHE A 91 -4.90 -7.65 2.54
CA PHE A 91 -5.95 -8.21 3.38
C PHE A 91 -5.35 -9.26 4.31
N PHE A 92 -6.05 -9.59 5.41
CA PHE A 92 -5.62 -10.62 6.33
C PHE A 92 -5.60 -12.00 5.67
N MET A 93 -4.61 -12.81 6.05
CA MET A 93 -4.38 -14.17 5.53
C MET A 93 -4.10 -14.22 4.02
N ARG A 94 -3.68 -13.08 3.44
CA ARG A 94 -3.18 -13.06 2.08
C ARG A 94 -1.97 -13.98 1.96
N GLU A 95 -1.87 -14.71 0.82
CA GLU A 95 -0.78 -15.64 0.53
C GLU A 95 -0.59 -16.68 1.65
N GLN A 96 -1.68 -17.35 1.99
CA GLN A 96 -1.78 -18.30 3.10
C GLN A 96 -0.65 -19.35 3.10
N GLU A 97 -0.19 -19.79 1.93
CA GLU A 97 0.93 -20.72 1.81
C GLU A 97 2.24 -20.16 2.40
N HIS A 98 2.48 -18.85 2.22
CA HIS A 98 3.66 -18.20 2.81
C HIS A 98 3.52 -18.10 4.33
N LEU A 99 2.34 -17.78 4.83
CA LEU A 99 2.08 -17.72 6.28
C LEU A 99 2.21 -19.10 6.91
N GLU A 100 1.72 -20.15 6.25
CA GLU A 100 1.86 -21.52 6.75
C GLU A 100 3.32 -21.99 6.71
N TYR A 101 4.08 -21.64 5.66
CA TYR A 101 5.53 -21.91 5.65
C TYR A 101 6.27 -21.16 6.76
N PHE A 102 5.89 -19.90 7.01
CA PHE A 102 6.39 -19.11 8.12
C PHE A 102 6.15 -19.81 9.46
N ARG A 103 4.92 -20.27 9.71
CA ARG A 103 4.52 -21.00 10.92
C ARG A 103 5.29 -22.30 11.10
N GLN A 104 5.36 -23.13 10.04
CA GLN A 104 5.89 -24.52 10.16
C GLN A 104 7.41 -24.61 10.08
N ARG A 105 8.05 -23.65 9.42
CA ARG A 105 9.48 -23.71 9.14
C ARG A 105 10.27 -22.55 9.76
N ILE A 106 9.82 -21.33 9.54
CA ILE A 106 10.60 -20.15 9.92
C ILE A 106 10.54 -19.91 11.42
N ILE A 107 9.35 -19.87 12.02
CA ILE A 107 9.19 -19.64 13.46
C ILE A 107 9.96 -20.67 14.30
N PRO A 108 9.83 -22.01 14.08
CA PRO A 108 10.59 -22.98 14.86
C PRO A 108 12.10 -22.81 14.78
N ASP A 109 12.62 -22.47 13.60
CA ASP A 109 14.04 -22.25 13.41
C ASP A 109 14.52 -20.97 14.11
N LEU A 110 13.77 -19.86 14.00
CA LEU A 110 14.07 -18.61 14.71
C LEU A 110 14.05 -18.81 16.23
N ILE A 111 13.01 -19.46 16.75
CA ILE A 111 12.89 -19.74 18.19
C ILE A 111 14.08 -20.57 18.69
N ARG A 112 14.46 -21.60 17.93
CA ARG A 112 15.63 -22.45 18.29
C ARG A 112 16.92 -21.63 18.30
N ARG A 113 17.16 -20.77 17.34
CA ARG A 113 18.39 -19.95 17.23
C ARG A 113 18.48 -18.91 18.33
N HIS A 114 17.35 -18.35 18.72
CA HIS A 114 17.25 -17.23 19.66
C HIS A 114 16.79 -17.65 21.07
N GLN A 115 16.96 -18.93 21.44
CA GLN A 115 16.58 -19.43 22.77
C GLN A 115 17.27 -18.71 23.94
N ARG A 116 18.47 -18.18 23.71
CA ARG A 116 19.28 -17.56 24.75
C ARG A 116 18.92 -16.10 24.99
N ASP A 117 18.81 -15.35 23.91
CA ASP A 117 18.55 -13.91 23.94
C ASP A 117 17.04 -13.58 23.91
N LYS A 118 16.24 -14.51 23.39
CA LYS A 118 14.78 -14.38 23.25
C LYS A 118 14.36 -13.10 22.51
N VAL A 119 15.15 -12.66 21.54
CA VAL A 119 14.89 -11.47 20.72
C VAL A 119 14.65 -11.87 19.28
N LEU A 120 13.52 -11.47 18.75
CA LEU A 120 13.18 -11.61 17.34
C LEU A 120 12.98 -10.23 16.72
N SER A 121 13.74 -9.93 15.67
CA SER A 121 13.57 -8.70 14.90
C SER A 121 13.11 -9.06 13.48
N ILE A 122 11.92 -8.61 13.12
CA ILE A 122 11.30 -8.92 11.85
C ILE A 122 11.03 -7.61 11.12
N TRP A 123 11.18 -7.62 9.81
CA TRP A 123 10.89 -6.47 8.96
C TRP A 123 9.81 -6.83 7.93
N SER A 124 8.67 -6.15 8.00
CA SER A 124 7.63 -6.14 6.97
C SER A 124 7.87 -4.96 6.04
N ALA A 125 8.46 -5.22 4.89
CA ALA A 125 8.85 -4.21 3.90
C ALA A 125 7.73 -4.02 2.88
N GLY A 126 7.03 -2.88 2.91
CA GLY A 126 5.83 -2.64 2.12
C GLY A 126 4.57 -3.17 2.81
N CYS A 127 4.42 -2.84 4.08
CA CYS A 127 3.36 -3.37 4.95
C CYS A 127 1.95 -2.89 4.61
N SER A 128 1.81 -1.93 3.69
CA SER A 128 0.52 -1.32 3.33
C SER A 128 -0.28 -0.86 4.56
N SER A 129 -1.54 -1.21 4.66
CA SER A 129 -2.43 -0.88 5.79
C SER A 129 -2.22 -1.76 7.04
N GLY A 130 -1.21 -2.65 7.04
CA GLY A 130 -0.72 -3.32 8.24
C GLY A 130 -1.14 -4.77 8.41
N GLU A 131 -1.96 -5.34 7.55
CA GLU A 131 -2.46 -6.70 7.68
C GLU A 131 -1.34 -7.74 7.74
N GLU A 132 -0.26 -7.57 6.97
CA GLU A 132 0.88 -8.49 7.00
C GLU A 132 1.61 -8.51 8.35
N PRO A 133 2.09 -7.38 8.92
CA PRO A 133 2.76 -7.42 10.22
C PRO A 133 1.85 -7.89 11.35
N TYR A 134 0.54 -7.65 11.30
CA TYR A 134 -0.40 -8.23 12.26
C TYR A 134 -0.56 -9.72 12.06
N ASN A 135 -0.65 -10.24 10.83
CA ASN A 135 -0.62 -11.69 10.57
C ASN A 135 0.63 -12.34 11.16
N ILE A 136 1.81 -11.77 10.88
CA ILE A 136 3.07 -12.26 11.44
C ILE A 136 3.00 -12.30 12.97
N THR A 137 2.46 -11.25 13.60
CA THR A 137 2.29 -11.18 15.05
C THR A 137 1.38 -12.29 15.57
N MET A 138 0.21 -12.48 14.93
CA MET A 138 -0.75 -13.52 15.30
C MET A 138 -0.09 -14.91 15.26
N TYR A 139 0.57 -15.26 14.17
CA TYR A 139 1.26 -16.54 14.04
C TYR A 139 2.39 -16.74 15.07
N LEU A 140 3.14 -15.67 15.39
CA LEU A 140 4.16 -15.73 16.45
C LEU A 140 3.55 -15.98 17.82
N PHE A 141 2.48 -15.26 18.16
CA PHE A 141 1.83 -15.40 19.46
C PHE A 141 1.13 -16.75 19.60
N ASP A 142 0.48 -17.23 18.54
CA ASP A 142 -0.10 -18.58 18.49
C ASP A 142 0.99 -19.66 18.75
N TYR A 143 2.12 -19.56 18.07
CA TYR A 143 3.24 -20.51 18.25
C TYR A 143 3.87 -20.44 19.64
N LEU A 144 4.10 -19.26 20.17
CA LEU A 144 4.75 -19.06 21.47
C LEU A 144 3.81 -19.32 22.65
N GLY A 145 2.51 -19.17 22.47
CA GLY A 145 1.50 -19.34 23.50
C GLY A 145 1.85 -18.57 24.79
N ALA A 146 1.83 -19.25 25.93
CA ALA A 146 2.12 -18.62 27.23
C ALA A 146 3.57 -18.08 27.33
N GLN A 147 4.48 -18.54 26.49
CA GLN A 147 5.87 -18.08 26.48
C GLN A 147 6.06 -16.74 25.75
N ALA A 148 5.09 -16.25 25.01
CA ALA A 148 5.18 -15.01 24.24
C ALA A 148 5.68 -13.82 25.08
N ARG A 149 5.26 -13.74 26.35
CA ARG A 149 5.68 -12.68 27.28
C ARG A 149 7.17 -12.68 27.62
N GLN A 150 7.87 -13.77 27.32
CA GLN A 150 9.32 -13.91 27.57
C GLN A 150 10.15 -13.49 26.38
N TRP A 151 9.53 -13.23 25.24
CA TRP A 151 10.19 -12.91 23.99
C TRP A 151 10.00 -11.43 23.64
N ASP A 152 11.07 -10.79 23.20
CA ASP A 152 11.01 -9.49 22.53
C ASP A 152 10.76 -9.75 21.03
N THR A 153 9.52 -9.55 20.60
CA THR A 153 9.08 -9.81 19.22
C THR A 153 8.77 -8.50 18.52
N ARG A 154 9.81 -7.71 18.21
CA ARG A 154 9.62 -6.43 17.52
C ARG A 154 9.49 -6.62 16.01
N ILE A 155 8.46 -6.02 15.42
CA ILE A 155 8.26 -5.98 13.98
C ILE A 155 8.40 -4.53 13.51
N LEU A 156 9.39 -4.28 12.65
CA LEU A 156 9.49 -3.04 11.90
C LEU A 156 8.58 -3.14 10.68
N ALA A 157 7.57 -2.30 10.60
CA ALA A 157 6.66 -2.22 9.46
C ALA A 157 6.90 -0.91 8.73
N THR A 158 7.19 -0.97 7.43
CA THR A 158 7.46 0.21 6.59
C THR A 158 6.64 0.16 5.32
N ASP A 159 6.21 1.32 4.86
CA ASP A 159 5.57 1.50 3.56
C ASP A 159 5.87 2.90 3.01
N ILE A 160 5.82 3.06 1.70
CA ILE A 160 5.99 4.37 1.06
C ILE A 160 4.72 5.22 1.15
N SER A 161 3.56 4.59 1.33
CA SER A 161 2.28 5.25 1.46
C SER A 161 2.04 5.71 2.90
N ALA A 162 2.15 7.01 3.14
CA ALA A 162 1.83 7.60 4.44
C ALA A 162 0.38 7.31 4.89
N ASN A 163 -0.56 7.26 3.94
CA ASN A 163 -1.96 6.94 4.22
C ASN A 163 -2.13 5.49 4.68
N ALA A 164 -1.43 4.55 4.04
CA ALA A 164 -1.43 3.16 4.44
C ALA A 164 -0.84 2.99 5.84
N LEU A 165 0.30 3.62 6.13
CA LEU A 165 0.91 3.61 7.46
C LEU A 165 0.01 4.21 8.54
N ALA A 166 -0.75 5.26 8.22
CA ALA A 166 -1.71 5.84 9.15
C ALA A 166 -2.83 4.84 9.52
N SER A 167 -3.28 4.02 8.56
CA SER A 167 -4.24 2.93 8.81
C SER A 167 -3.59 1.81 9.63
N ALA A 168 -2.39 1.37 9.25
CA ALA A 168 -1.63 0.36 9.99
C ALA A 168 -1.42 0.76 11.45
N LYS A 169 -1.08 2.03 11.70
CA LYS A 169 -0.89 2.56 13.06
C LYS A 169 -2.16 2.57 13.90
N LYS A 170 -3.34 2.76 13.30
CA LYS A 170 -4.62 2.67 14.01
C LYS A 170 -4.87 1.26 14.51
N GLY A 171 -4.49 0.24 13.73
CA GLY A 171 -4.69 -1.17 14.09
C GLY A 171 -6.15 -1.57 14.29
N ILE A 172 -7.08 -0.89 13.61
CA ILE A 172 -8.51 -1.15 13.70
C ILE A 172 -8.98 -1.64 12.33
N TYR A 173 -9.47 -2.86 12.28
CA TYR A 173 -9.90 -3.53 11.06
C TYR A 173 -11.28 -4.14 11.24
N GLU A 174 -12.04 -4.22 10.15
CA GLU A 174 -13.22 -5.07 10.10
C GLU A 174 -12.77 -6.53 10.12
N LEU A 175 -13.52 -7.39 10.82
CA LEU A 175 -13.21 -8.82 10.87
C LEU A 175 -13.36 -9.42 9.47
N PRO A 176 -12.28 -9.88 8.83
CA PRO A 176 -12.37 -10.40 7.47
C PRO A 176 -12.93 -11.82 7.46
N GLU A 177 -13.71 -12.14 6.42
CA GLU A 177 -14.23 -13.50 6.20
C GLU A 177 -13.12 -14.56 6.04
N THR A 178 -11.91 -14.12 5.68
CA THR A 178 -10.72 -14.98 5.54
C THR A 178 -10.08 -15.36 6.87
N MET A 179 -10.51 -14.75 7.97
CA MET A 179 -9.96 -15.05 9.30
C MET A 179 -10.45 -16.43 9.74
N PRO A 180 -9.54 -17.31 10.23
CA PRO A 180 -9.97 -18.57 10.85
C PRO A 180 -10.90 -18.33 12.04
N ALA A 181 -11.92 -19.17 12.19
CA ALA A 181 -12.96 -18.97 13.20
C ALA A 181 -12.46 -19.10 14.65
N ASP A 182 -11.29 -19.67 14.84
CA ASP A 182 -10.60 -19.91 16.12
C ASP A 182 -9.56 -18.84 16.49
N TRP A 183 -9.49 -17.77 15.70
CA TRP A 183 -8.53 -16.66 15.87
C TRP A 183 -9.17 -15.39 16.42
#